data_b5d1c06e20ff03f353848d87d4344501
#
_entry.id   b5d1c06e20ff03f353848d87d4344501
#
_cell.length_a   1.000
_cell.length_b   1.000
_cell.length_c   1.000
_cell.angle_alpha   90.00
_cell.angle_beta   90.00
_cell.angle_gamma   90.00
#
_symmetry.space_group_name_H-M   'P 1'
#
loop_
_entity.id
_entity.type
_entity.pdbx_description
1 polymer ?
#
loop_
_entity_poly.entity_id
_entity_poly.type
_entity_poly.pdbx_seq_one_letter_code
_entity_poly.pdbx_strand_id
1 'polypeptide(L)'
;MAKGEATVGELIDMIKRKEIELPEMQRRYVWKSTKVRDLLDSLYRGYPSGAILLWDTDEQVETQNFAVGQEGASIHKSKLLLDGQQRLTSLSAVLRGEPVVVRGRRRPIELLFNLDHPENLAELTEVDDDSELDELQANPTDENESSEDDEATDSSSPSDIQLQLESMTFIVKNSKMASLSNWIDVSDVFANEDNVELIRQAGVTSMDDPRFKIYNDRLNRLRKVKQYIYRLDILERTLSYEEVAEIFVRVNSLGVKLRGSDLALAQVTARWRGSLAIFQKYSETCAEQGFRLDTGHHLRTAVSIASSQCKFKVVSSLKTDDIKDAWDVTKRSTDFALNFLKANCGITSPALLSSPLLVTALAYFANKRDFSISPEEAGELRRYLLIANAKGRYSRASSESVLDQDLGILRDGGGVSILFERLISQVGRIDIQPGDLVGRNQRSSLFKMMFIAFKSKGAQDWKTSVEISLDHGGQQDSLQFHHIFPKAFLKGAVPSREIDDLANLAFISATTNNWIRAKSPATYIPQFVSDHGTAMFDNQCIPLDANLLTRESYNEFLAERRVRIATELNTFLDIKV
;
A
#
# COMPACT_ATOMS: atom_id res chain seq x y z
N MET A 1 27.04 8.17 24.99
CA MET A 1 26.15 7.09 24.54
C MET A 1 26.43 5.88 25.40
N ALA A 2 25.42 5.40 26.16
CA ALA A 2 25.53 4.21 26.98
C ALA A 2 25.17 2.97 26.15
N LYS A 3 25.72 1.81 26.54
CA LYS A 3 25.40 0.51 25.93
C LYS A 3 24.70 -0.35 26.96
N GLY A 4 23.70 -1.10 26.51
CA GLY A 4 22.97 -2.06 27.32
C GLY A 4 22.57 -3.28 26.51
N GLU A 5 21.96 -4.22 27.18
CA GLU A 5 21.38 -5.42 26.57
C GLU A 5 20.04 -5.69 27.19
N ALA A 6 19.10 -6.19 26.40
CA ALA A 6 17.81 -6.68 26.90
C ALA A 6 17.30 -7.80 26.01
N THR A 7 16.60 -8.74 26.60
CA THR A 7 15.94 -9.82 25.86
C THR A 7 14.69 -9.30 25.15
N VAL A 8 14.26 -10.01 24.11
CA VAL A 8 13.00 -9.73 23.41
C VAL A 8 11.83 -9.73 24.40
N GLY A 9 11.79 -10.67 25.36
CA GLY A 9 10.76 -10.73 26.38
C GLY A 9 10.72 -9.48 27.24
N GLU A 10 11.89 -9.05 27.78
CA GLU A 10 11.97 -7.81 28.58
C GLU A 10 11.53 -6.58 27.80
N LEU A 11 11.93 -6.45 26.52
CA LEU A 11 11.53 -5.33 25.68
C LEU A 11 10.01 -5.29 25.43
N ILE A 12 9.38 -6.46 25.19
CA ILE A 12 7.92 -6.57 25.05
C ILE A 12 7.22 -6.14 26.34
N ASP A 13 7.73 -6.57 27.50
CA ASP A 13 7.18 -6.20 28.80
C ASP A 13 7.36 -4.70 29.09
N MET A 14 8.50 -4.10 28.73
CA MET A 14 8.73 -2.67 28.85
C MET A 14 7.75 -1.86 27.98
N ILE A 15 7.46 -2.32 26.74
CA ILE A 15 6.46 -1.70 25.88
C ILE A 15 5.06 -1.81 26.52
N LYS A 16 4.71 -3.00 27.03
CA LYS A 16 3.41 -3.25 27.67
C LYS A 16 3.20 -2.31 28.87
N ARG A 17 4.24 -2.11 29.67
CA ARG A 17 4.21 -1.23 30.86
C ARG A 17 4.46 0.25 30.55
N LYS A 18 4.55 0.67 29.29
CA LYS A 18 4.88 2.04 28.86
C LYS A 18 6.24 2.56 29.36
N GLU A 19 7.18 1.68 29.62
CA GLU A 19 8.56 2.04 29.92
C GLU A 19 9.36 2.39 28.66
N ILE A 20 8.87 1.95 27.49
CA ILE A 20 9.34 2.37 26.17
C ILE A 20 8.15 2.98 25.43
N GLU A 21 8.33 4.20 24.92
CA GLU A 21 7.35 4.95 24.14
C GLU A 21 7.96 5.41 22.82
N LEU A 22 7.10 5.82 21.87
CA LEU A 22 7.53 6.35 20.58
C LEU A 22 7.50 7.87 20.61
N PRO A 23 8.60 8.57 20.26
CA PRO A 23 8.54 10.01 20.05
C PRO A 23 7.66 10.35 18.84
N GLU A 24 7.09 11.55 18.82
CA GLU A 24 6.22 12.04 17.74
C GLU A 24 6.85 11.88 16.35
N MET A 25 8.17 11.98 16.22
CA MET A 25 8.88 11.88 14.96
C MET A 25 8.84 10.48 14.31
N GLN A 26 8.37 9.44 15.02
CA GLN A 26 8.31 8.08 14.49
C GLN A 26 7.15 7.91 13.51
N ARG A 27 7.38 7.13 12.44
CA ARG A 27 6.34 6.77 11.47
C ARG A 27 5.35 5.75 12.05
N ARG A 28 4.17 5.62 11.42
CA ARG A 28 3.23 4.53 11.73
C ARG A 28 3.83 3.17 11.39
N TYR A 29 3.24 2.11 11.96
CA TYR A 29 3.60 0.74 11.62
C TYR A 29 3.21 0.44 10.15
N VAL A 30 4.18 -0.11 9.37
CA VAL A 30 4.01 -0.34 7.92
C VAL A 30 4.46 -1.74 7.46
N TRP A 31 5.01 -2.58 8.34
CA TRP A 31 5.49 -3.90 7.94
C TRP A 31 4.35 -4.82 7.50
N LYS A 32 4.56 -5.54 6.39
CA LYS A 32 3.71 -6.65 5.95
C LYS A 32 3.95 -7.88 6.82
N SER A 33 2.99 -8.83 6.84
CA SER A 33 3.10 -10.08 7.59
C SER A 33 4.32 -10.92 7.16
N THR A 34 4.70 -10.86 5.89
CA THR A 34 5.90 -11.53 5.34
C THR A 34 7.19 -11.03 5.99
N LYS A 35 7.37 -9.71 6.18
CA LYS A 35 8.55 -9.17 6.91
C LYS A 35 8.57 -9.56 8.39
N VAL A 36 7.40 -9.75 9.00
CA VAL A 36 7.30 -10.26 10.39
C VAL A 36 7.70 -11.73 10.45
N ARG A 37 7.26 -12.54 9.49
CA ARG A 37 7.69 -13.93 9.29
C ARG A 37 9.22 -14.01 9.21
N ASP A 38 9.83 -13.22 8.33
CA ASP A 38 11.28 -13.25 8.09
C ASP A 38 12.08 -12.79 9.30
N LEU A 39 11.58 -11.81 10.06
CA LEU A 39 12.17 -11.44 11.34
C LEU A 39 12.12 -12.60 12.34
N LEU A 40 10.96 -13.26 12.49
CA LEU A 40 10.80 -14.37 13.43
C LEU A 40 11.68 -15.56 13.05
N ASP A 41 11.76 -15.87 11.75
CA ASP A 41 12.65 -16.90 11.23
C ASP A 41 14.13 -16.59 11.51
N SER A 42 14.56 -15.34 11.31
CA SER A 42 15.93 -14.89 11.63
C SER A 42 16.25 -15.08 13.12
N LEU A 43 15.32 -14.73 14.01
CA LEU A 43 15.50 -14.91 15.46
C LEU A 43 15.51 -16.40 15.85
N TYR A 44 14.66 -17.20 15.24
CA TYR A 44 14.61 -18.66 15.45
C TYR A 44 15.93 -19.34 15.04
N ARG A 45 16.56 -18.85 13.97
CA ARG A 45 17.89 -19.30 13.49
C ARG A 45 19.04 -18.74 14.33
N GLY A 46 18.81 -17.72 15.15
CA GLY A 46 19.83 -17.01 15.92
C GLY A 46 20.64 -16.01 15.08
N TYR A 47 20.07 -15.54 13.96
CA TYR A 47 20.73 -14.56 13.10
C TYR A 47 20.66 -13.15 13.71
N PRO A 48 21.64 -12.27 13.43
CA PRO A 48 21.62 -10.91 13.91
C PRO A 48 20.48 -10.12 13.24
N SER A 49 19.63 -9.48 14.05
CA SER A 49 18.49 -8.69 13.60
C SER A 49 18.62 -7.18 13.87
N GLY A 50 19.86 -6.71 14.07
CA GLY A 50 20.20 -5.31 14.32
C GLY A 50 20.22 -4.93 15.82
N ALA A 51 20.42 -3.64 16.11
CA ALA A 51 20.40 -3.07 17.45
C ALA A 51 19.11 -2.27 17.69
N ILE A 52 18.84 -1.92 18.93
CA ILE A 52 17.75 -1.02 19.34
C ILE A 52 18.36 0.30 19.78
N LEU A 53 17.87 1.41 19.25
CA LEU A 53 18.32 2.75 19.63
C LEU A 53 17.27 3.40 20.52
N LEU A 54 17.67 3.75 21.74
CA LEU A 54 16.83 4.40 22.74
C LEU A 54 17.38 5.78 23.10
N TRP A 55 16.50 6.66 23.54
CA TRP A 55 16.87 7.93 24.16
C TRP A 55 16.26 7.99 25.57
N ASP A 56 17.13 8.15 26.55
CA ASP A 56 16.74 8.42 27.93
C ASP A 56 16.69 9.95 28.10
N THR A 57 15.51 10.51 28.40
CA THR A 57 15.32 11.96 28.46
C THR A 57 14.50 12.41 29.64
N ASP A 58 14.81 13.63 30.13
CA ASP A 58 14.01 14.36 31.10
C ASP A 58 13.09 15.40 30.44
N GLU A 59 13.24 15.63 29.14
CA GLU A 59 12.36 16.52 28.40
C GLU A 59 10.93 15.97 28.30
N GLN A 60 9.94 16.85 28.39
CA GLN A 60 8.57 16.53 28.05
C GLN A 60 8.44 16.50 26.53
N VAL A 61 8.49 15.32 25.94
CA VAL A 61 8.32 15.10 24.50
C VAL A 61 6.92 14.54 24.27
N GLU A 62 6.25 15.03 23.24
CA GLU A 62 5.01 14.39 22.79
C GLU A 62 5.30 12.98 22.27
N THR A 63 4.57 12.01 22.81
CA THR A 63 4.77 10.61 22.51
C THR A 63 3.57 10.05 21.77
N GLN A 64 3.81 9.02 20.97
CA GLN A 64 2.79 8.20 20.35
C GLN A 64 2.73 6.84 21.05
N ASN A 65 1.53 6.28 21.16
CA ASN A 65 1.39 4.90 21.58
C ASN A 65 1.89 3.96 20.49
N PHE A 66 2.49 2.84 20.89
CA PHE A 66 2.74 1.74 19.97
C PHE A 66 1.45 1.30 19.28
N ALA A 67 1.59 0.76 18.07
CA ALA A 67 0.45 0.21 17.33
C ALA A 67 -0.18 -1.04 17.99
N VAL A 68 0.46 -1.58 19.03
CA VAL A 68 -0.03 -2.68 19.87
C VAL A 68 -0.53 -2.14 21.22
N GLY A 69 -1.52 -2.80 21.81
CA GLY A 69 -2.10 -2.39 23.09
C GLY A 69 -1.06 -2.24 24.21
N GLN A 70 -1.17 -1.16 24.96
CA GLN A 70 -0.36 -0.84 26.13
C GLN A 70 -1.27 -0.68 27.35
N GLU A 71 -0.88 -1.20 28.48
CA GLU A 71 -1.66 -1.20 29.72
C GLU A 71 -0.99 -0.37 30.82
N GLY A 72 -1.79 0.29 31.65
CA GLY A 72 -1.33 1.00 32.86
C GLY A 72 -0.69 2.37 32.60
N ALA A 73 -0.32 3.02 33.71
CA ALA A 73 0.53 4.21 33.73
C ALA A 73 1.96 3.79 34.07
N SER A 74 2.95 4.35 33.39
CA SER A 74 4.36 4.10 33.72
C SER A 74 4.66 4.57 35.14
N ILE A 75 5.26 3.68 35.94
CA ILE A 75 5.78 4.01 37.28
C ILE A 75 7.18 4.64 37.17
N HIS A 76 7.86 4.42 36.05
CA HIS A 76 9.20 4.94 35.76
C HIS A 76 9.15 5.91 34.58
N LYS A 77 10.16 6.78 34.46
CA LYS A 77 10.33 7.61 33.27
C LYS A 77 10.48 6.71 32.04
N SER A 78 9.68 6.98 31.02
CA SER A 78 9.74 6.24 29.77
C SER A 78 11.00 6.58 28.99
N LYS A 79 11.57 5.60 28.31
CA LYS A 79 12.61 5.78 27.30
C LYS A 79 11.96 5.90 25.94
N LEU A 80 12.49 6.77 25.10
CA LEU A 80 11.98 6.96 23.75
C LEU A 80 12.71 6.05 22.76
N LEU A 81 11.97 5.25 22.00
CA LEU A 81 12.51 4.37 20.98
C LEU A 81 12.76 5.14 19.69
N LEU A 82 14.00 5.18 19.22
CA LEU A 82 14.41 5.88 18.01
C LEU A 82 14.61 4.94 16.81
N ASP A 83 15.15 3.72 17.01
CA ASP A 83 15.20 2.68 15.97
C ASP A 83 14.79 1.33 16.53
N GLY A 84 14.18 0.50 15.67
CA GLY A 84 13.65 -0.81 16.03
C GLY A 84 12.15 -0.87 16.24
N GLN A 85 11.40 0.21 16.00
CA GLN A 85 9.95 0.27 16.19
C GLN A 85 9.20 -0.85 15.48
N GLN A 86 9.46 -1.05 14.19
CA GLN A 86 8.76 -2.06 13.39
C GLN A 86 9.03 -3.47 13.94
N ARG A 87 10.28 -3.76 14.30
CA ARG A 87 10.70 -5.03 14.90
C ARG A 87 10.00 -5.28 16.24
N LEU A 88 10.05 -4.33 17.16
CA LEU A 88 9.47 -4.50 18.49
C LEU A 88 7.94 -4.55 18.44
N THR A 89 7.29 -3.76 17.57
CA THR A 89 5.84 -3.84 17.35
C THR A 89 5.44 -5.22 16.82
N SER A 90 6.17 -5.75 15.82
CA SER A 90 5.92 -7.07 15.24
C SER A 90 6.08 -8.19 16.27
N LEU A 91 7.19 -8.20 17.00
CA LEU A 91 7.44 -9.19 18.04
C LEU A 91 6.42 -9.09 19.17
N SER A 92 6.04 -7.87 19.57
CA SER A 92 4.98 -7.67 20.55
C SER A 92 3.62 -8.17 20.06
N ALA A 93 3.35 -8.14 18.73
CA ALA A 93 2.10 -8.64 18.19
C ALA A 93 2.02 -10.18 18.16
N VAL A 94 3.14 -10.88 17.84
CA VAL A 94 3.12 -12.33 17.63
C VAL A 94 3.55 -13.15 18.83
N LEU A 95 4.25 -12.57 19.83
CA LEU A 95 4.80 -13.31 20.97
C LEU A 95 4.00 -13.15 22.28
N ARG A 96 2.84 -12.48 22.25
CA ARG A 96 1.99 -12.28 23.44
C ARG A 96 1.17 -13.51 23.83
N GLY A 97 1.02 -14.49 22.96
CA GLY A 97 0.17 -15.66 23.19
C GLY A 97 -1.31 -15.42 22.88
N GLU A 98 -1.65 -14.29 22.30
CA GLU A 98 -2.99 -13.93 21.81
C GLU A 98 -2.88 -13.15 20.50
N PRO A 99 -3.87 -13.26 19.59
CA PRO A 99 -3.89 -12.46 18.37
C PRO A 99 -4.03 -10.97 18.68
N VAL A 100 -3.03 -10.16 18.32
CA VAL A 100 -3.03 -8.73 18.56
C VAL A 100 -3.21 -7.99 17.24
N VAL A 101 -4.28 -7.19 17.15
CA VAL A 101 -4.51 -6.30 16.01
C VAL A 101 -3.59 -5.10 16.12
N VAL A 102 -2.69 -4.95 15.16
CA VAL A 102 -1.81 -3.78 15.08
C VAL A 102 -2.63 -2.60 14.53
N ARG A 103 -2.51 -1.43 15.18
CA ARG A 103 -3.23 -0.22 14.77
C ARG A 103 -2.94 0.12 13.30
N GLY A 104 -3.99 0.23 12.49
CA GLY A 104 -3.90 0.46 11.04
C GLY A 104 -4.05 -0.79 10.20
N ARG A 105 -4.11 -1.99 10.80
CA ARG A 105 -4.46 -3.25 10.12
C ARG A 105 -5.90 -3.67 10.46
N ARG A 106 -6.53 -4.38 9.54
CA ARG A 106 -7.90 -4.93 9.75
C ARG A 106 -7.88 -6.27 10.49
N ARG A 107 -6.79 -7.03 10.34
CA ARG A 107 -6.60 -8.36 10.93
C ARG A 107 -5.32 -8.41 11.76
N PRO A 108 -5.25 -9.29 12.78
CA PRO A 108 -4.01 -9.53 13.50
C PRO A 108 -2.94 -10.12 12.57
N ILE A 109 -1.67 -10.01 12.98
CA ILE A 109 -0.57 -10.71 12.32
C ILE A 109 -0.53 -12.12 12.89
N GLU A 110 -0.93 -13.11 12.08
CA GLU A 110 -0.96 -14.51 12.47
C GLU A 110 0.06 -15.29 11.63
N LEU A 111 0.93 -16.03 12.30
CA LEU A 111 1.96 -16.86 11.69
C LEU A 111 1.78 -18.31 12.10
N LEU A 112 2.03 -19.23 11.18
CA LEU A 112 2.10 -20.65 11.45
C LEU A 112 3.55 -21.10 11.50
N PHE A 113 3.85 -22.01 12.41
CA PHE A 113 5.14 -22.68 12.59
C PHE A 113 5.05 -24.14 12.15
N ASN A 114 5.96 -24.57 11.29
CA ASN A 114 6.03 -25.91 10.76
C ASN A 114 6.81 -26.84 11.69
N LEU A 115 6.17 -27.82 12.29
CA LEU A 115 6.85 -28.82 13.12
C LEU A 115 7.71 -29.80 12.31
N ASP A 116 7.49 -29.91 10.99
CA ASP A 116 8.23 -30.79 10.07
C ASP A 116 9.27 -30.04 9.22
N HIS A 117 9.54 -28.76 9.52
CA HIS A 117 10.53 -27.99 8.76
C HIS A 117 11.87 -28.72 8.62
N PRO A 118 12.65 -28.52 7.52
CA PRO A 118 13.95 -29.15 7.33
C PRO A 118 14.94 -28.84 8.45
N GLU A 119 15.82 -29.78 8.77
CA GLU A 119 16.90 -29.54 9.75
C GLU A 119 17.96 -28.55 9.24
N ASN A 120 18.29 -28.63 7.95
CA ASN A 120 19.16 -27.66 7.28
C ASN A 120 18.34 -26.46 6.83
N LEU A 121 18.43 -25.41 7.60
CA LEU A 121 17.71 -24.14 7.40
C LEU A 121 18.36 -23.24 6.33
N ALA A 122 19.07 -23.79 5.36
CA ALA A 122 19.63 -23.03 4.24
C ALA A 122 18.54 -22.76 3.18
N GLU A 123 17.56 -21.94 3.52
CA GLU A 123 16.67 -21.34 2.54
C GLU A 123 17.31 -20.10 1.93
N LEU A 124 17.19 -19.97 0.62
CA LEU A 124 17.50 -18.73 -0.07
C LEU A 124 16.46 -17.71 0.35
N THR A 125 16.88 -16.65 1.00
CA THR A 125 16.05 -15.49 1.22
C THR A 125 15.75 -14.88 -0.15
N GLU A 126 14.48 -14.81 -0.55
CA GLU A 126 14.08 -14.02 -1.69
C GLU A 126 14.49 -12.57 -1.42
N VAL A 127 15.34 -12.03 -2.25
CA VAL A 127 15.67 -10.62 -2.23
C VAL A 127 14.57 -9.93 -3.02
N ASP A 128 13.57 -9.40 -2.31
CA ASP A 128 12.61 -8.49 -2.91
C ASP A 128 13.39 -7.31 -3.50
N ASP A 129 13.31 -7.16 -4.80
CA ASP A 129 13.81 -5.98 -5.50
C ASP A 129 12.81 -4.83 -5.21
N ASP A 130 12.86 -4.34 -3.96
CA ASP A 130 12.09 -3.17 -3.50
C ASP A 130 12.57 -1.95 -4.29
N SER A 131 12.12 -1.81 -5.54
CA SER A 131 12.28 -0.56 -6.27
C SER A 131 11.46 0.52 -5.56
N GLU A 132 12.08 1.68 -5.26
CA GLU A 132 11.41 2.87 -4.69
C GLU A 132 10.15 3.30 -5.48
N LEU A 133 9.97 2.75 -6.69
CA LEU A 133 8.81 2.97 -7.57
C LEU A 133 7.54 2.25 -7.09
N ASP A 134 7.65 1.09 -6.44
CA ASP A 134 6.49 0.38 -5.90
C ASP A 134 5.94 1.07 -4.64
N GLU A 135 6.79 1.73 -3.86
CA GLU A 135 6.34 2.48 -2.67
C GLU A 135 5.61 3.80 -3.01
N LEU A 136 5.92 4.44 -4.13
CA LEU A 136 5.20 5.62 -4.62
C LEU A 136 3.86 5.25 -5.28
N GLN A 137 3.71 4.00 -5.72
CA GLN A 137 2.50 3.48 -6.36
C GLN A 137 1.62 2.67 -5.41
N ALA A 138 2.10 2.31 -4.22
CA ALA A 138 1.27 1.71 -3.20
C ALA A 138 0.26 2.76 -2.71
N ASN A 139 -0.88 2.81 -3.41
CA ASN A 139 -2.06 3.49 -2.91
C ASN A 139 -2.39 2.90 -1.54
N PRO A 140 -2.70 3.71 -0.52
CA PRO A 140 -3.20 3.21 0.77
C PRO A 140 -4.53 2.44 0.65
N THR A 141 -5.09 2.33 -0.55
CA THR A 141 -6.30 1.58 -0.88
C THR A 141 -6.04 0.14 -1.33
N ASP A 142 -4.79 -0.30 -1.50
CA ASP A 142 -4.45 -1.72 -1.65
C ASP A 142 -4.62 -2.51 -0.32
N GLU A 143 -5.46 -1.99 0.59
CA GLU A 143 -6.11 -2.77 1.66
C GLU A 143 -7.21 -3.72 1.16
N ASN A 144 -7.37 -3.93 -0.14
CA ASN A 144 -7.88 -5.19 -0.63
C ASN A 144 -6.76 -6.23 -0.47
N GLU A 145 -6.53 -6.66 0.77
CA GLU A 145 -6.13 -8.03 1.08
C GLU A 145 -7.25 -8.97 0.57
N SER A 146 -7.51 -8.94 -0.74
CA SER A 146 -8.10 -10.05 -1.44
C SER A 146 -7.00 -11.09 -1.46
N SER A 147 -7.07 -12.00 -0.50
CA SER A 147 -6.24 -13.18 -0.39
C SER A 147 -4.71 -12.92 -0.40
N GLU A 148 -4.10 -12.92 0.78
CA GLU A 148 -2.71 -13.34 0.97
C GLU A 148 -2.47 -14.77 0.41
N ASP A 149 -3.45 -15.33 -0.30
CA ASP A 149 -3.40 -16.60 -1.04
C ASP A 149 -2.72 -16.47 -2.41
N ASP A 150 -2.37 -15.26 -2.89
CA ASP A 150 -1.78 -15.03 -4.22
C ASP A 150 -0.24 -14.82 -4.19
N GLU A 151 0.48 -15.24 -3.14
CA GLU A 151 1.95 -15.26 -3.14
C GLU A 151 2.57 -16.35 -4.04
N ALA A 152 1.82 -16.89 -4.98
CA ALA A 152 2.31 -17.92 -5.88
C ALA A 152 1.99 -17.60 -7.35
N THR A 153 2.61 -16.57 -7.90
CA THR A 153 2.61 -16.31 -9.34
C THR A 153 4.01 -16.20 -9.89
N ASP A 154 4.85 -17.17 -9.55
CA ASP A 154 5.93 -17.57 -10.44
C ASP A 154 5.53 -18.88 -11.11
N SER A 155 6.08 -19.19 -12.27
CA SER A 155 5.78 -20.26 -13.22
C SER A 155 5.86 -21.72 -12.68
N SER A 156 5.71 -21.91 -11.38
CA SER A 156 5.75 -23.21 -10.70
C SER A 156 4.38 -23.89 -10.69
N SER A 157 4.37 -25.21 -10.79
CA SER A 157 3.14 -26.01 -10.73
C SER A 157 2.51 -25.92 -9.32
N PRO A 158 1.19 -26.13 -9.15
CA PRO A 158 0.56 -26.16 -7.82
C PRO A 158 1.23 -27.13 -6.84
N SER A 159 1.87 -28.20 -7.34
CA SER A 159 2.66 -29.16 -6.55
C SER A 159 4.00 -28.56 -6.09
N ASP A 160 4.66 -27.74 -6.92
CA ASP A 160 5.95 -27.14 -6.58
C ASP A 160 5.77 -26.06 -5.53
N ILE A 161 4.71 -25.26 -5.63
CA ILE A 161 4.34 -24.26 -4.61
C ILE A 161 4.04 -24.93 -3.28
N GLN A 162 3.31 -26.05 -3.28
CA GLN A 162 3.01 -26.79 -2.07
C GLN A 162 4.27 -27.37 -1.43
N LEU A 163 5.18 -27.93 -2.22
CA LEU A 163 6.48 -28.43 -1.75
C LEU A 163 7.34 -27.30 -1.17
N GLN A 164 7.34 -26.14 -1.81
CA GLN A 164 8.06 -24.95 -1.32
C GLN A 164 7.49 -24.49 0.02
N LEU A 165 6.17 -24.37 0.16
CA LEU A 165 5.52 -24.01 1.43
C LEU A 165 5.79 -25.02 2.54
N GLU A 166 5.78 -26.32 2.22
CA GLU A 166 6.07 -27.39 3.18
C GLU A 166 7.53 -27.41 3.65
N SER A 167 8.46 -26.82 2.88
CA SER A 167 9.86 -26.67 3.26
C SER A 167 10.14 -25.48 4.18
N MET A 168 9.20 -24.52 4.29
CA MET A 168 9.40 -23.31 5.10
C MET A 168 9.24 -23.57 6.61
N THR A 169 9.97 -22.82 7.42
CA THR A 169 9.85 -22.85 8.89
C THR A 169 8.62 -22.09 9.39
N PHE A 170 8.32 -20.94 8.77
CA PHE A 170 7.20 -20.08 9.09
C PHE A 170 6.48 -19.65 7.83
N ILE A 171 5.15 -19.50 7.92
CA ILE A 171 4.33 -18.89 6.89
C ILE A 171 3.32 -17.93 7.53
N VAL A 172 2.82 -16.99 6.73
CA VAL A 172 1.63 -16.22 7.11
C VAL A 172 0.43 -17.17 7.10
N LYS A 173 -0.41 -17.12 8.15
CA LYS A 173 -1.53 -18.03 8.33
C LYS A 173 -2.51 -17.93 7.16
N ASN A 174 -2.78 -19.06 6.53
CA ASN A 174 -3.84 -19.24 5.55
C ASN A 174 -4.69 -20.47 5.91
N SER A 175 -5.91 -20.50 5.41
CA SER A 175 -6.88 -21.55 5.77
C SER A 175 -6.45 -22.94 5.33
N LYS A 176 -5.73 -23.07 4.22
CA LYS A 176 -5.25 -24.36 3.69
C LYS A 176 -4.17 -24.97 4.57
N MET A 177 -3.15 -24.18 4.94
CA MET A 177 -2.04 -24.67 5.77
C MET A 177 -2.47 -24.84 7.24
N ALA A 178 -3.35 -23.98 7.76
CA ALA A 178 -3.91 -24.12 9.10
C ALA A 178 -4.73 -25.42 9.31
N SER A 179 -5.15 -26.09 8.23
CA SER A 179 -5.82 -27.40 8.31
C SER A 179 -4.86 -28.60 8.42
N LEU A 180 -3.56 -28.37 8.24
CA LEU A 180 -2.54 -29.42 8.36
C LEU A 180 -2.05 -29.49 9.82
N SER A 181 -2.02 -30.69 10.39
CA SER A 181 -1.73 -30.90 11.81
C SER A 181 -0.30 -30.56 12.25
N ASN A 182 0.65 -30.53 11.31
CA ASN A 182 2.05 -30.18 11.57
C ASN A 182 2.32 -28.65 11.58
N TRP A 183 1.31 -27.84 11.24
CA TRP A 183 1.38 -26.39 11.29
C TRP A 183 0.65 -25.87 12.52
N ILE A 184 1.36 -25.20 13.42
CA ILE A 184 0.84 -24.69 14.70
C ILE A 184 0.88 -23.16 14.71
N ASP A 185 -0.16 -22.53 15.23
CA ASP A 185 -0.17 -21.08 15.46
C ASP A 185 0.97 -20.67 16.39
N VAL A 186 1.75 -19.69 15.97
CA VAL A 186 2.85 -19.14 16.79
C VAL A 186 2.30 -18.58 18.12
N SER A 187 1.14 -17.91 18.09
CA SER A 187 0.48 -17.39 19.29
C SER A 187 0.18 -18.50 20.29
N ASP A 188 -0.29 -19.68 19.84
CA ASP A 188 -0.62 -20.80 20.72
C ASP A 188 0.60 -21.37 21.43
N VAL A 189 1.78 -21.35 20.75
CA VAL A 189 3.04 -21.76 21.36
C VAL A 189 3.42 -20.84 22.54
N PHE A 190 3.08 -19.55 22.47
CA PHE A 190 3.39 -18.59 23.55
C PHE A 190 2.26 -18.42 24.56
N ALA A 191 1.04 -18.88 24.27
CA ALA A 191 -0.09 -18.94 25.18
C ALA A 191 0.00 -20.15 26.13
N ASN A 192 0.47 -21.30 25.61
CA ASN A 192 0.55 -22.56 26.35
C ASN A 192 2.00 -22.81 26.77
N GLU A 193 2.23 -23.07 28.06
CA GLU A 193 3.56 -23.45 28.55
C GLU A 193 3.88 -24.92 28.28
N ASP A 194 2.87 -25.79 28.17
CA ASP A 194 3.00 -27.23 27.94
C ASP A 194 3.04 -27.55 26.43
N ASN A 195 4.14 -28.14 25.99
CA ASN A 195 4.29 -28.59 24.60
C ASN A 195 3.49 -29.87 24.31
N VAL A 196 3.11 -30.65 25.32
CA VAL A 196 2.46 -31.97 25.13
C VAL A 196 1.13 -31.80 24.40
N GLU A 197 0.35 -30.78 24.77
CA GLU A 197 -0.95 -30.52 24.13
C GLU A 197 -0.77 -30.13 22.66
N LEU A 198 0.19 -29.24 22.35
CA LEU A 198 0.50 -28.83 20.97
C LEU A 198 0.99 -29.99 20.13
N ILE A 199 1.81 -30.89 20.72
CA ILE A 199 2.31 -32.09 20.04
C ILE A 199 1.17 -33.09 19.78
N ARG A 200 0.19 -33.21 20.68
CA ARG A 200 -1.02 -34.03 20.45
C ARG A 200 -1.88 -33.48 19.32
N GLN A 201 -2.07 -32.16 19.26
CA GLN A 201 -2.78 -31.51 18.15
C GLN A 201 -2.09 -31.78 16.80
N ALA A 202 -0.75 -31.89 16.82
CA ALA A 202 0.02 -32.29 15.64
C ALA A 202 -0.06 -33.79 15.30
N GLY A 203 -0.94 -34.55 15.97
CA GLY A 203 -1.18 -35.96 15.69
C GLY A 203 -0.17 -36.92 16.31
N VAL A 204 0.65 -36.48 17.29
CA VAL A 204 1.60 -37.31 18.03
C VAL A 204 1.05 -37.58 19.42
N THR A 205 0.51 -38.77 19.67
CA THR A 205 -0.19 -39.13 20.90
C THR A 205 0.64 -39.94 21.89
N SER A 206 1.79 -40.52 21.45
CA SER A 206 2.70 -41.30 22.28
C SER A 206 4.03 -40.56 22.46
N MET A 207 4.58 -40.58 23.66
CA MET A 207 5.94 -40.10 23.93
C MET A 207 7.05 -40.98 23.31
N ASP A 208 6.72 -42.20 22.94
CA ASP A 208 7.62 -43.14 22.25
C ASP A 208 7.71 -42.88 20.73
N ASP A 209 6.84 -42.01 20.19
CA ASP A 209 6.90 -41.62 18.78
C ASP A 209 8.19 -40.77 18.56
N PRO A 210 9.03 -41.15 17.60
CA PRO A 210 10.27 -40.40 17.32
C PRO A 210 10.06 -38.90 17.07
N ARG A 211 8.89 -38.52 16.53
CA ARG A 211 8.53 -37.13 16.26
C ARG A 211 8.32 -36.32 17.56
N PHE A 212 7.92 -36.96 18.66
CA PHE A 212 7.66 -36.27 19.92
C PHE A 212 8.88 -35.46 20.39
N LYS A 213 10.04 -36.09 20.38
CA LYS A 213 11.30 -35.42 20.78
C LYS A 213 11.64 -34.27 19.84
N ILE A 214 11.53 -34.48 18.53
CA ILE A 214 11.82 -33.49 17.51
C ILE A 214 10.90 -32.26 17.67
N TYR A 215 9.60 -32.48 17.80
CA TYR A 215 8.61 -31.41 17.96
C TYR A 215 8.80 -30.66 19.26
N ASN A 216 9.07 -31.36 20.34
CA ASN A 216 9.35 -30.74 21.63
C ASN A 216 10.60 -29.83 21.58
N ASP A 217 11.68 -30.31 20.95
CA ASP A 217 12.90 -29.54 20.80
C ASP A 217 12.68 -28.30 19.91
N ARG A 218 11.90 -28.41 18.85
CA ARG A 218 11.52 -27.30 17.94
C ARG A 218 10.66 -26.25 18.64
N LEU A 219 9.64 -26.67 19.40
CA LEU A 219 8.81 -25.78 20.21
C LEU A 219 9.63 -25.04 21.29
N ASN A 220 10.52 -25.77 21.97
CA ASN A 220 11.43 -25.17 22.95
C ASN A 220 12.39 -24.16 22.28
N ARG A 221 12.88 -24.45 21.09
CA ARG A 221 13.70 -23.51 20.32
C ARG A 221 12.91 -22.26 19.93
N LEU A 222 11.64 -22.40 19.52
CA LEU A 222 10.77 -21.26 19.22
C LEU A 222 10.54 -20.38 20.47
N ARG A 223 10.28 -20.97 21.63
CA ARG A 223 10.14 -20.23 22.90
C ARG A 223 11.40 -19.45 23.28
N LYS A 224 12.59 -19.96 22.93
CA LYS A 224 13.86 -19.27 23.18
C LYS A 224 14.00 -17.95 22.42
N VAL A 225 13.16 -17.69 21.41
CA VAL A 225 13.12 -16.37 20.74
C VAL A 225 12.86 -15.24 21.76
N LYS A 226 12.08 -15.47 22.82
CA LYS A 226 11.93 -14.47 23.92
C LYS A 226 13.22 -14.18 24.66
N GLN A 227 14.20 -15.08 24.63
CA GLN A 227 15.51 -14.94 25.27
C GLN A 227 16.58 -14.35 24.35
N TYR A 228 16.24 -14.10 23.06
CA TYR A 228 17.15 -13.44 22.14
C TYR A 228 17.51 -12.05 22.68
N ILE A 229 18.81 -11.74 22.70
CA ILE A 229 19.36 -10.52 23.29
C ILE A 229 19.57 -9.47 22.21
N TYR A 230 18.90 -8.32 22.36
CA TYR A 230 19.19 -7.13 21.58
C TYR A 230 20.23 -6.26 22.28
N ARG A 231 21.20 -5.77 21.50
CA ARG A 231 22.06 -4.67 21.93
C ARG A 231 21.25 -3.38 21.94
N LEU A 232 21.35 -2.65 23.05
CA LEU A 232 20.75 -1.34 23.22
C LEU A 232 21.82 -0.26 23.12
N ASP A 233 21.65 0.66 22.19
CA ASP A 233 22.42 1.90 22.12
C ASP A 233 21.55 3.00 22.72
N ILE A 234 22.00 3.63 23.83
CA ILE A 234 21.19 4.58 24.60
C ILE A 234 21.82 5.96 24.49
N LEU A 235 21.08 6.92 23.92
CA LEU A 235 21.50 8.31 23.82
C LEU A 235 21.45 9.01 25.19
N GLU A 236 22.33 9.99 25.37
CA GLU A 236 22.47 10.73 26.61
C GLU A 236 21.31 11.66 26.88
N ARG A 237 20.99 11.86 28.15
CA ARG A 237 19.89 12.72 28.62
C ARG A 237 20.06 14.19 28.29
N THR A 238 21.32 14.62 28.10
CA THR A 238 21.68 16.01 27.86
C THR A 238 21.39 16.47 26.43
N LEU A 239 21.07 15.55 25.51
CA LEU A 239 20.74 15.89 24.14
C LEU A 239 19.35 16.52 24.06
N SER A 240 19.23 17.59 23.28
CA SER A 240 17.95 18.21 22.92
C SER A 240 17.17 17.35 21.92
N TYR A 241 15.86 17.60 21.82
CA TYR A 241 15.01 16.88 20.86
C TYR A 241 15.44 17.10 19.40
N GLU A 242 15.93 18.29 19.06
CA GLU A 242 16.47 18.62 17.74
C GLU A 242 17.74 17.81 17.42
N GLU A 243 18.67 17.68 18.36
CA GLU A 243 19.89 16.88 18.19
C GLU A 243 19.55 15.40 18.01
N VAL A 244 18.59 14.90 18.78
CA VAL A 244 18.11 13.51 18.68
C VAL A 244 17.40 13.26 17.35
N ALA A 245 16.60 14.21 16.86
CA ALA A 245 15.98 14.12 15.54
C ALA A 245 17.02 14.09 14.42
N GLU A 246 18.11 14.87 14.54
CA GLU A 246 19.22 14.82 13.58
C GLU A 246 19.94 13.46 13.62
N ILE A 247 20.20 12.90 14.80
CA ILE A 247 20.78 11.56 14.96
C ILE A 247 19.85 10.51 14.33
N PHE A 248 18.55 10.58 14.61
CA PHE A 248 17.54 9.70 14.03
C PHE A 248 17.58 9.72 12.50
N VAL A 249 17.59 10.91 11.90
CA VAL A 249 17.67 11.07 10.43
C VAL A 249 18.96 10.47 9.89
N ARG A 250 20.12 10.73 10.52
CA ARG A 250 21.42 10.21 10.07
C ARG A 250 21.53 8.70 10.17
N VAL A 251 21.14 8.11 11.31
CA VAL A 251 21.19 6.66 11.52
C VAL A 251 20.33 5.94 10.48
N ASN A 252 19.13 6.43 10.24
CA ASN A 252 18.21 5.83 9.27
C ASN A 252 18.60 6.10 7.80
N SER A 253 19.34 7.18 7.53
CA SER A 253 19.86 7.45 6.17
C SER A 253 21.01 6.52 5.79
N LEU A 254 21.74 5.97 6.77
CA LEU A 254 22.87 5.05 6.56
C LEU A 254 22.47 3.57 6.62
N GLY A 255 21.28 3.26 7.13
CA GLY A 255 20.73 1.91 7.30
C GLY A 255 19.64 1.55 6.27
N VAL A 256 18.59 0.87 6.74
CA VAL A 256 17.39 0.62 5.94
C VAL A 256 16.76 1.95 5.61
N LYS A 257 16.68 2.29 4.32
CA LYS A 257 16.22 3.60 3.84
C LYS A 257 14.81 3.90 4.35
N LEU A 258 14.68 4.89 5.25
CA LEU A 258 13.41 5.54 5.49
C LEU A 258 13.02 6.37 4.26
N ARG A 259 11.72 6.54 4.04
CA ARG A 259 11.23 7.45 3.00
C ARG A 259 11.70 8.87 3.27
N GLY A 260 11.99 9.62 2.22
CA GLY A 260 12.31 11.04 2.36
C GLY A 260 11.24 11.83 3.11
N SER A 261 9.95 11.44 2.99
CA SER A 261 8.84 12.01 3.74
C SER A 261 8.95 11.78 5.25
N ASP A 262 9.38 10.58 5.68
CA ASP A 262 9.51 10.25 7.10
C ASP A 262 10.65 11.05 7.76
N LEU A 263 11.76 11.21 7.03
CA LEU A 263 12.90 12.02 7.47
C LEU A 263 12.54 13.50 7.56
N ALA A 264 11.84 14.02 6.54
CA ALA A 264 11.36 15.40 6.53
C ALA A 264 10.35 15.67 7.66
N LEU A 265 9.45 14.71 7.89
CA LEU A 265 8.48 14.79 8.98
C LEU A 265 9.19 14.83 10.34
N ALA A 266 10.21 14.00 10.55
CA ALA A 266 11.01 14.03 11.77
C ALA A 266 11.69 15.40 11.98
N GLN A 267 12.23 16.01 10.93
CA GLN A 267 12.83 17.34 11.01
C GLN A 267 11.80 18.44 11.31
N VAL A 268 10.59 18.34 10.77
CA VAL A 268 9.52 19.31 11.00
C VAL A 268 8.97 19.17 12.42
N THR A 269 8.68 17.94 12.88
CA THR A 269 8.15 17.70 14.23
C THR A 269 9.13 18.09 15.32
N ALA A 270 10.44 17.95 15.07
CA ALA A 270 11.47 18.41 15.99
C ALA A 270 11.42 19.94 16.24
N ARG A 271 11.13 20.71 15.19
CA ARG A 271 11.07 22.19 15.25
C ARG A 271 9.66 22.74 15.51
N TRP A 272 8.64 21.99 15.13
CA TRP A 272 7.23 22.33 15.34
C TRP A 272 6.53 21.18 16.07
N ARG A 273 6.63 21.19 17.40
CA ARG A 273 6.01 20.17 18.28
C ARG A 273 4.49 20.15 18.08
N GLY A 274 3.89 18.97 18.08
CA GLY A 274 2.47 18.74 17.81
C GLY A 274 2.06 18.79 16.35
N SER A 275 2.99 19.04 15.42
CA SER A 275 2.68 19.14 13.99
C SER A 275 2.18 17.83 13.39
N LEU A 276 2.67 16.69 13.86
CA LEU A 276 2.21 15.39 13.38
C LEU A 276 0.72 15.18 13.65
N ALA A 277 0.24 15.51 14.85
CA ALA A 277 -1.18 15.40 15.18
C ALA A 277 -2.04 16.30 14.29
N ILE A 278 -1.54 17.52 13.97
CA ILE A 278 -2.20 18.46 13.07
C ILE A 278 -2.30 17.86 11.66
N PHE A 279 -1.20 17.29 11.14
CA PHE A 279 -1.18 16.67 9.81
C PHE A 279 -2.06 15.41 9.75
N GLN A 280 -2.03 14.57 10.79
CA GLN A 280 -2.87 13.37 10.88
C GLN A 280 -4.35 13.71 10.90
N LYS A 281 -4.75 14.69 11.70
CA LYS A 281 -6.15 15.14 11.76
C LYS A 281 -6.65 15.62 10.40
N TYR A 282 -5.83 16.34 9.65
CA TYR A 282 -6.21 16.78 8.31
C TYR A 282 -6.24 15.61 7.31
N SER A 283 -5.31 14.65 7.43
CA SER A 283 -5.37 13.41 6.62
C SER A 283 -6.66 12.63 6.88
N GLU A 284 -7.14 12.57 8.12
CA GLU A 284 -8.41 11.95 8.50
C GLU A 284 -9.59 12.70 7.85
N THR A 285 -9.59 14.04 7.91
CA THR A 285 -10.61 14.87 7.23
C THR A 285 -10.66 14.61 5.71
N CYS A 286 -9.50 14.51 5.05
CA CYS A 286 -9.45 14.17 3.63
C CYS A 286 -9.94 12.73 3.36
N ALA A 287 -9.62 11.78 4.25
CA ALA A 287 -10.07 10.39 4.14
C ALA A 287 -11.60 10.26 4.28
N GLU A 288 -12.22 11.03 5.19
CA GLU A 288 -13.69 11.11 5.31
C GLU A 288 -14.37 11.64 4.04
N GLN A 289 -13.64 12.45 3.28
CA GLN A 289 -14.07 12.94 1.97
C GLN A 289 -13.78 11.98 0.81
N GLY A 290 -13.29 10.76 1.06
CA GLY A 290 -12.92 9.76 0.05
C GLY A 290 -11.48 9.86 -0.46
N PHE A 291 -10.69 10.85 0.00
CA PHE A 291 -9.29 11.02 -0.39
C PHE A 291 -8.33 10.69 0.76
N ARG A 292 -7.96 9.43 0.90
CA ARG A 292 -6.96 9.00 1.88
C ARG A 292 -5.56 9.29 1.34
N LEU A 293 -4.99 10.42 1.75
CA LEU A 293 -3.62 10.83 1.47
C LEU A 293 -2.79 10.73 2.75
N ASP A 294 -1.53 10.33 2.65
CA ASP A 294 -0.66 10.21 3.82
C ASP A 294 -0.14 11.57 4.32
N THR A 295 0.37 11.60 5.54
CA THR A 295 0.93 12.82 6.15
C THR A 295 2.14 13.35 5.38
N GLY A 296 2.94 12.47 4.77
CA GLY A 296 4.06 12.85 3.91
C GLY A 296 3.62 13.60 2.66
N HIS A 297 2.46 13.24 2.09
CA HIS A 297 1.89 13.96 0.95
C HIS A 297 1.47 15.40 1.35
N HIS A 298 0.80 15.55 2.49
CA HIS A 298 0.39 16.88 2.98
C HIS A 298 1.61 17.74 3.33
N LEU A 299 2.65 17.14 3.95
CA LEU A 299 3.91 17.83 4.19
C LEU A 299 4.57 18.27 2.88
N ARG A 300 4.58 17.41 1.84
CA ARG A 300 5.12 17.75 0.52
C ARG A 300 4.39 18.95 -0.08
N THR A 301 3.07 18.98 0.02
CA THR A 301 2.28 20.11 -0.47
C THR A 301 2.60 21.39 0.31
N ALA A 302 2.75 21.31 1.64
CA ALA A 302 3.14 22.45 2.47
C ALA A 302 4.55 22.97 2.09
N VAL A 303 5.50 22.07 1.92
CA VAL A 303 6.87 22.41 1.45
C VAL A 303 6.83 23.05 0.07
N SER A 304 5.99 22.53 -0.85
CA SER A 304 5.83 23.12 -2.18
C SER A 304 5.27 24.53 -2.13
N ILE A 305 4.30 24.79 -1.27
CA ILE A 305 3.71 26.14 -1.09
C ILE A 305 4.74 27.10 -0.46
N ALA A 306 5.47 26.64 0.57
CA ALA A 306 6.47 27.45 1.27
C ALA A 306 7.69 27.79 0.40
N SER A 307 8.16 26.88 -0.45
CA SER A 307 9.45 26.99 -1.13
C SER A 307 9.40 26.98 -2.66
N SER A 308 8.25 26.66 -3.25
CA SER A 308 8.11 26.37 -4.69
C SER A 308 8.96 25.17 -5.17
N GLN A 309 9.30 24.24 -4.26
CA GLN A 309 10.02 23.00 -4.52
C GLN A 309 9.32 21.85 -3.78
N CYS A 310 9.20 20.69 -4.41
CA CYS A 310 8.52 19.54 -3.82
C CYS A 310 9.47 18.55 -3.13
N LYS A 311 10.78 18.67 -3.33
CA LYS A 311 11.79 17.75 -2.77
C LYS A 311 12.01 18.03 -1.29
N PHE A 312 11.94 17.00 -0.48
CA PHE A 312 12.10 17.11 0.98
C PHE A 312 13.47 17.62 1.45
N LYS A 313 14.50 17.55 0.59
CA LYS A 313 15.82 18.08 0.93
C LYS A 313 15.83 19.57 1.31
N VAL A 314 14.82 20.34 0.86
CA VAL A 314 14.73 21.77 1.18
C VAL A 314 14.22 22.03 2.61
N VAL A 315 13.63 21.03 3.27
CA VAL A 315 13.06 21.16 4.62
C VAL A 315 14.11 21.63 5.63
N SER A 316 15.35 21.15 5.50
CA SER A 316 16.46 21.57 6.40
C SER A 316 16.78 23.07 6.31
N SER A 317 16.52 23.72 5.18
CA SER A 317 16.78 25.14 4.95
C SER A 317 15.56 26.04 5.20
N LEU A 318 14.35 25.48 5.33
CA LEU A 318 13.14 26.24 5.62
C LEU A 318 13.07 26.62 7.11
N LYS A 319 12.61 27.82 7.38
CA LYS A 319 12.27 28.23 8.75
C LYS A 319 10.97 27.54 9.17
N THR A 320 10.85 27.27 10.45
CA THR A 320 9.65 26.63 11.01
C THR A 320 8.39 27.45 10.75
N ASP A 321 8.50 28.77 10.86
CA ASP A 321 7.36 29.67 10.66
C ASP A 321 6.92 29.67 9.18
N ASP A 322 7.84 29.55 8.21
CA ASP A 322 7.47 29.44 6.78
C ASP A 322 6.57 28.21 6.53
N ILE A 323 6.83 27.09 7.23
CA ILE A 323 6.02 25.87 7.11
C ILE A 323 4.67 26.00 7.82
N LYS A 324 4.64 26.66 9.00
CA LYS A 324 3.41 26.95 9.75
C LYS A 324 2.48 27.85 8.95
N ASP A 325 3.01 28.95 8.42
CA ASP A 325 2.25 29.91 7.60
C ASP A 325 1.71 29.24 6.32
N ALA A 326 2.53 28.38 5.69
CA ALA A 326 2.11 27.61 4.52
C ALA A 326 1.03 26.57 4.86
N TRP A 327 0.89 26.15 6.11
CA TRP A 327 -0.03 25.04 6.45
C TRP A 327 -1.50 25.38 6.25
N ASP A 328 -1.95 26.56 6.67
CA ASP A 328 -3.34 26.97 6.45
C ASP A 328 -3.65 27.15 4.95
N VAL A 329 -2.70 27.69 4.21
CA VAL A 329 -2.78 27.77 2.74
C VAL A 329 -2.81 26.36 2.13
N THR A 330 -2.03 25.42 2.67
CA THR A 330 -2.01 24.02 2.20
C THR A 330 -3.37 23.36 2.33
N LYS A 331 -4.04 23.49 3.47
CA LYS A 331 -5.38 22.94 3.66
C LYS A 331 -6.35 23.48 2.61
N ARG A 332 -6.44 24.82 2.47
CA ARG A 332 -7.31 25.46 1.48
C ARG A 332 -6.98 25.03 0.05
N SER A 333 -5.69 24.93 -0.28
CA SER A 333 -5.22 24.53 -1.62
C SER A 333 -5.55 23.06 -1.93
N THR A 334 -5.38 22.19 -0.93
CA THR A 334 -5.74 20.77 -1.07
C THR A 334 -7.25 20.61 -1.20
N ASP A 335 -8.04 21.30 -0.38
CA ASP A 335 -9.51 21.25 -0.48
C ASP A 335 -9.99 21.69 -1.87
N PHE A 336 -9.42 22.78 -2.43
CA PHE A 336 -9.70 23.18 -3.81
C PHE A 336 -9.34 22.07 -4.80
N ALA A 337 -8.15 21.49 -4.67
CA ALA A 337 -7.68 20.44 -5.57
C ALA A 337 -8.59 19.21 -5.54
N LEU A 338 -8.97 18.74 -4.35
CA LEU A 338 -9.85 17.59 -4.20
C LEU A 338 -11.26 17.86 -4.77
N ASN A 339 -11.80 19.04 -4.51
CA ASN A 339 -13.09 19.45 -5.06
C ASN A 339 -13.06 19.55 -6.58
N PHE A 340 -11.99 20.12 -7.15
CA PHE A 340 -11.83 20.22 -8.60
C PHE A 340 -11.71 18.83 -9.26
N LEU A 341 -10.91 17.93 -8.69
CA LEU A 341 -10.77 16.56 -9.18
C LEU A 341 -12.08 15.80 -9.17
N LYS A 342 -12.87 15.92 -8.10
CA LYS A 342 -14.20 15.29 -8.00
C LYS A 342 -15.19 15.86 -8.99
N ALA A 343 -15.37 17.18 -8.95
CA ALA A 343 -16.45 17.84 -9.68
C ALA A 343 -16.17 17.94 -11.20
N ASN A 344 -14.90 18.16 -11.59
CA ASN A 344 -14.57 18.42 -12.99
C ASN A 344 -13.90 17.22 -13.69
N CYS A 345 -13.19 16.36 -12.96
CA CYS A 345 -12.45 15.25 -13.56
C CYS A 345 -13.08 13.88 -13.33
N GLY A 346 -14.10 13.77 -12.45
CA GLY A 346 -14.68 12.48 -12.06
C GLY A 346 -13.73 11.61 -11.21
N ILE A 347 -12.65 12.19 -10.68
CA ILE A 347 -11.68 11.51 -9.83
C ILE A 347 -12.13 11.64 -8.38
N THR A 348 -12.83 10.63 -7.87
CA THR A 348 -13.46 10.63 -6.53
C THR A 348 -12.58 9.99 -5.45
N SER A 349 -11.49 9.31 -5.84
CA SER A 349 -10.59 8.58 -4.93
C SER A 349 -9.14 8.65 -5.42
N PRO A 350 -8.15 8.62 -4.51
CA PRO A 350 -6.73 8.50 -4.89
C PRO A 350 -6.42 7.27 -5.76
N ALA A 351 -7.21 6.20 -5.63
CA ALA A 351 -7.09 4.99 -6.45
C ALA A 351 -7.20 5.27 -7.96
N LEU A 352 -7.89 6.35 -8.35
CA LEU A 352 -8.03 6.78 -9.75
C LEU A 352 -6.89 7.69 -10.24
N LEU A 353 -5.99 8.10 -9.35
CA LEU A 353 -4.82 8.89 -9.71
C LEU A 353 -3.68 7.98 -10.17
N SER A 354 -2.99 8.35 -11.23
CA SER A 354 -1.72 7.74 -11.63
C SER A 354 -0.60 8.05 -10.62
N SER A 355 -0.68 9.21 -9.98
CA SER A 355 0.21 9.63 -8.90
C SER A 355 -0.48 10.67 -8.00
N PRO A 356 -0.36 10.57 -6.67
CA PRO A 356 -0.83 11.59 -5.73
C PRO A 356 -0.21 12.97 -5.97
N LEU A 357 0.95 13.07 -6.62
CA LEU A 357 1.61 14.34 -6.94
C LEU A 357 0.77 15.26 -7.83
N LEU A 358 -0.22 14.72 -8.56
CA LEU A 358 -1.22 15.52 -9.27
C LEU A 358 -2.01 16.43 -8.31
N VAL A 359 -2.30 15.96 -7.09
CA VAL A 359 -2.98 16.77 -6.07
C VAL A 359 -2.07 17.92 -5.64
N THR A 360 -0.78 17.66 -5.39
CA THR A 360 0.19 18.71 -5.03
C THR A 360 0.34 19.76 -6.14
N ALA A 361 0.45 19.33 -7.41
CA ALA A 361 0.54 20.24 -8.54
C ALA A 361 -0.70 21.15 -8.66
N LEU A 362 -1.89 20.55 -8.52
CA LEU A 362 -3.16 21.28 -8.58
C LEU A 362 -3.35 22.21 -7.37
N ALA A 363 -2.99 21.76 -6.17
CA ALA A 363 -3.04 22.59 -4.97
C ALA A 363 -2.12 23.82 -5.09
N TYR A 364 -0.91 23.61 -5.60
CA TYR A 364 0.03 24.71 -5.85
C TYR A 364 -0.48 25.67 -6.93
N PHE A 365 -1.05 25.15 -8.03
CA PHE A 365 -1.70 25.94 -9.07
C PHE A 365 -2.80 26.83 -8.46
N ALA A 366 -3.71 26.25 -7.68
CA ALA A 366 -4.81 26.97 -7.04
C ALA A 366 -4.31 28.12 -6.17
N ASN A 367 -3.26 27.89 -5.37
CA ASN A 367 -2.62 28.93 -4.57
C ASN A 367 -2.06 30.06 -5.44
N LYS A 368 -1.42 29.75 -6.58
CA LYS A 368 -0.86 30.77 -7.50
C LYS A 368 -1.93 31.55 -8.27
N ARG A 369 -3.17 31.07 -8.29
CA ARG A 369 -4.34 31.73 -8.87
C ARG A 369 -5.25 32.38 -7.82
N ASP A 370 -4.81 32.49 -6.57
CA ASP A 370 -5.65 32.99 -5.45
C ASP A 370 -7.03 32.31 -5.39
N PHE A 371 -7.08 31.02 -5.75
CA PHE A 371 -8.28 30.17 -5.80
C PHE A 371 -9.38 30.68 -6.75
N SER A 372 -9.03 31.51 -7.73
CA SER A 372 -9.92 32.05 -8.74
C SER A 372 -9.41 31.70 -10.13
N ILE A 373 -10.23 31.01 -10.92
CA ILE A 373 -9.93 30.60 -12.30
C ILE A 373 -11.13 30.92 -13.20
N SER A 374 -10.88 31.29 -14.45
CA SER A 374 -11.96 31.51 -15.40
C SER A 374 -12.55 30.17 -15.86
N PRO A 375 -13.79 30.15 -16.40
CA PRO A 375 -14.37 28.93 -16.98
C PRO A 375 -13.49 28.31 -18.08
N GLU A 376 -12.85 29.13 -18.88
CA GLU A 376 -11.93 28.69 -19.96
C GLU A 376 -10.70 27.99 -19.35
N GLU A 377 -10.03 28.63 -18.35
CA GLU A 377 -8.89 28.05 -17.66
C GLU A 377 -9.27 26.77 -16.91
N ALA A 378 -10.47 26.69 -16.34
CA ALA A 378 -11.01 25.49 -15.71
C ALA A 378 -11.17 24.33 -16.72
N GLY A 379 -11.63 24.61 -17.94
CA GLY A 379 -11.71 23.64 -19.03
C GLY A 379 -10.35 23.13 -19.48
N GLU A 380 -9.39 24.04 -19.68
CA GLU A 380 -8.00 23.69 -20.01
C GLU A 380 -7.34 22.87 -18.89
N LEU A 381 -7.53 23.26 -17.64
CA LEU A 381 -7.00 22.57 -16.47
C LEU A 381 -7.57 21.17 -16.34
N ARG A 382 -8.89 21.01 -16.51
CA ARG A 382 -9.53 19.68 -16.56
C ARG A 382 -8.88 18.79 -17.61
N ARG A 383 -8.75 19.28 -18.84
CA ARG A 383 -8.15 18.55 -19.94
C ARG A 383 -6.70 18.16 -19.64
N TYR A 384 -5.90 19.11 -19.15
CA TYR A 384 -4.52 18.87 -18.74
C TYR A 384 -4.42 17.77 -17.68
N LEU A 385 -5.21 17.85 -16.59
CA LEU A 385 -5.18 16.89 -15.49
C LEU A 385 -5.55 15.48 -15.95
N LEU A 386 -6.59 15.34 -16.76
CA LEU A 386 -7.02 14.04 -17.28
C LEU A 386 -5.96 13.40 -18.19
N ILE A 387 -5.34 14.18 -19.10
CA ILE A 387 -4.28 13.68 -19.97
C ILE A 387 -3.00 13.39 -19.18
N ALA A 388 -2.63 14.25 -18.22
CA ALA A 388 -1.49 14.02 -17.33
C ALA A 388 -1.68 12.75 -16.51
N ASN A 389 -2.90 12.49 -16.03
CA ASN A 389 -3.26 11.26 -15.33
C ASN A 389 -3.16 10.03 -16.25
N ALA A 390 -3.76 10.09 -17.44
CA ALA A 390 -3.72 9.00 -18.44
C ALA A 390 -2.29 8.63 -18.85
N LYS A 391 -1.44 9.63 -19.09
CA LYS A 391 -0.05 9.46 -19.51
C LYS A 391 0.93 9.23 -18.35
N GLY A 392 0.47 9.24 -17.09
CA GLY A 392 1.28 8.98 -15.91
C GLY A 392 2.40 10.01 -15.73
N ARG A 393 2.09 11.33 -15.85
CA ARG A 393 3.09 12.41 -15.82
C ARG A 393 4.06 12.33 -14.64
N TYR A 394 3.54 12.06 -13.45
CA TYR A 394 4.32 11.99 -12.20
C TYR A 394 4.47 10.55 -11.67
N SER A 395 4.43 9.53 -12.53
CA SER A 395 4.49 8.11 -12.14
C SER A 395 5.83 7.44 -12.51
N ARG A 396 6.85 8.20 -12.91
CA ARG A 396 8.16 7.68 -13.30
C ARG A 396 9.22 8.03 -12.26
N ALA A 397 10.40 7.40 -12.32
CA ALA A 397 11.50 7.60 -11.39
C ALA A 397 11.93 9.08 -11.17
N SER A 398 11.71 9.95 -12.13
CA SER A 398 12.01 11.38 -12.05
C SER A 398 10.82 12.25 -11.66
N SER A 399 9.76 11.68 -11.08
CA SER A 399 8.47 12.35 -10.82
C SER A 399 8.60 13.65 -10.00
N GLU A 400 9.42 13.67 -8.97
CA GLU A 400 9.68 14.88 -8.15
C GLU A 400 10.38 15.97 -8.96
N SER A 401 11.31 15.61 -9.84
CA SER A 401 12.00 16.61 -10.69
C SER A 401 11.07 17.19 -11.75
N VAL A 402 10.15 16.38 -12.30
CA VAL A 402 9.12 16.85 -13.22
C VAL A 402 8.16 17.80 -12.48
N LEU A 403 7.74 17.44 -11.26
CA LEU A 403 6.89 18.31 -10.47
C LEU A 403 7.59 19.64 -10.12
N ASP A 404 8.86 19.63 -9.68
CA ASP A 404 9.63 20.85 -9.41
C ASP A 404 9.70 21.79 -10.62
N GLN A 405 9.84 21.23 -11.83
CA GLN A 405 9.81 22.02 -13.06
C GLN A 405 8.44 22.67 -13.29
N ASP A 406 7.36 21.94 -13.05
CA ASP A 406 6.00 22.46 -13.19
C ASP A 406 5.68 23.51 -12.13
N LEU A 407 6.12 23.30 -10.88
CA LEU A 407 6.01 24.33 -9.82
C LEU A 407 6.79 25.60 -10.18
N GLY A 408 7.97 25.45 -10.82
CA GLY A 408 8.76 26.56 -11.32
C GLY A 408 8.01 27.38 -12.37
N ILE A 409 7.38 26.72 -13.34
CA ILE A 409 6.56 27.39 -14.36
C ILE A 409 5.43 28.20 -13.69
N LEU A 410 4.72 27.58 -12.76
CA LEU A 410 3.61 28.23 -12.04
C LEU A 410 4.09 29.39 -11.15
N ARG A 411 5.25 29.23 -10.50
CA ARG A 411 5.89 30.29 -9.71
C ARG A 411 6.20 31.54 -10.56
N ASP A 412 6.70 31.30 -11.78
CA ASP A 412 7.13 32.36 -12.70
C ASP A 412 5.95 32.93 -13.53
N GLY A 413 4.71 32.62 -13.13
CA GLY A 413 3.48 33.16 -13.72
C GLY A 413 2.96 32.40 -14.93
N GLY A 414 3.56 31.25 -15.27
CA GLY A 414 3.06 30.37 -16.35
C GLY A 414 1.66 29.83 -16.07
N GLY A 415 0.94 29.52 -17.16
CA GLY A 415 -0.41 28.96 -17.14
C GLY A 415 -0.48 27.47 -17.50
N VAL A 416 -1.71 26.97 -17.60
CA VAL A 416 -2.01 25.59 -17.97
C VAL A 416 -1.47 25.25 -19.35
N SER A 417 -1.50 26.19 -20.30
CA SER A 417 -0.98 26.01 -21.67
C SER A 417 0.51 25.63 -21.68
N ILE A 418 1.34 26.28 -20.85
CA ILE A 418 2.79 25.96 -20.75
C ILE A 418 2.99 24.59 -20.11
N LEU A 419 2.20 24.25 -19.08
CA LEU A 419 2.22 22.90 -18.50
C LEU A 419 1.85 21.84 -19.54
N PHE A 420 0.91 22.15 -20.42
CA PHE A 420 0.47 21.27 -21.50
C PHE A 420 1.57 21.03 -22.54
N GLU A 421 2.26 22.09 -22.97
CA GLU A 421 3.41 22.00 -23.86
C GLU A 421 4.53 21.13 -23.28
N ARG A 422 4.79 21.28 -21.97
CA ARG A 422 5.77 20.45 -21.25
C ARG A 422 5.32 18.99 -21.16
N LEU A 423 4.04 18.73 -20.94
CA LEU A 423 3.50 17.38 -20.98
C LEU A 423 3.71 16.75 -22.36
N ILE A 424 3.35 17.45 -23.44
CA ILE A 424 3.55 16.97 -24.82
C ILE A 424 5.03 16.68 -25.09
N SER A 425 5.92 17.59 -24.70
CA SER A 425 7.37 17.40 -24.86
C SER A 425 7.88 16.13 -24.11
N GLN A 426 7.28 15.79 -22.98
CA GLN A 426 7.68 14.61 -22.20
C GLN A 426 7.15 13.30 -22.79
N VAL A 427 5.89 13.29 -23.27
CA VAL A 427 5.21 12.05 -23.69
C VAL A 427 5.22 11.83 -25.20
N GLY A 428 5.60 12.83 -25.97
CA GLY A 428 5.66 12.83 -27.42
C GLY A 428 4.29 13.01 -28.08
N ARG A 429 3.29 12.21 -27.68
CA ARG A 429 1.91 12.31 -28.17
C ARG A 429 0.89 12.18 -27.03
N ILE A 430 -0.22 12.88 -27.14
CA ILE A 430 -1.28 12.87 -26.13
C ILE A 430 -2.38 11.86 -26.41
N ASP A 431 -2.62 11.53 -27.71
CA ASP A 431 -3.61 10.54 -28.12
C ASP A 431 -3.27 9.14 -27.59
N ILE A 432 -4.29 8.33 -27.44
CA ILE A 432 -4.18 6.94 -26.99
C ILE A 432 -4.42 6.04 -28.19
N GLN A 433 -3.42 5.22 -28.53
CA GLN A 433 -3.50 4.24 -29.60
C GLN A 433 -3.80 2.84 -29.03
N PRO A 434 -4.44 1.94 -29.81
CA PRO A 434 -4.69 0.57 -29.37
C PRO A 434 -3.42 -0.15 -28.86
N GLY A 435 -2.26 0.16 -29.48
CA GLY A 435 -0.95 -0.38 -29.07
C GLY A 435 -0.50 0.05 -27.67
N ASP A 436 -0.95 1.21 -27.18
CA ASP A 436 -0.61 1.67 -25.82
C ASP A 436 -1.28 0.82 -24.72
N LEU A 437 -2.34 0.08 -25.07
CA LEU A 437 -3.12 -0.76 -24.17
C LEU A 437 -2.58 -2.19 -24.09
N VAL A 438 -1.73 -2.61 -25.04
CA VAL A 438 -1.19 -3.98 -25.10
C VAL A 438 -0.34 -4.30 -23.86
N GLY A 439 -0.64 -5.41 -23.19
CA GLY A 439 0.08 -5.88 -22.01
C GLY A 439 -0.07 -4.99 -20.77
N ARG A 440 -1.03 -4.06 -20.78
CA ARG A 440 -1.39 -3.27 -19.60
C ARG A 440 -2.42 -4.03 -18.77
N ASN A 441 -2.34 -3.87 -17.45
CA ASN A 441 -3.23 -4.51 -16.48
C ASN A 441 -3.91 -3.45 -15.59
N GLN A 442 -4.59 -3.90 -14.53
CA GLN A 442 -5.31 -3.05 -13.57
C GLN A 442 -4.45 -1.97 -12.87
N ARG A 443 -3.11 -2.13 -12.81
CA ARG A 443 -2.20 -1.13 -12.22
C ARG A 443 -1.93 0.04 -13.15
N SER A 444 -2.26 -0.08 -14.44
CA SER A 444 -2.01 0.95 -15.44
C SER A 444 -2.86 2.21 -15.20
N SER A 445 -2.26 3.40 -15.42
CA SER A 445 -3.00 4.67 -15.48
C SER A 445 -4.15 4.65 -16.49
N LEU A 446 -3.98 3.93 -17.60
CA LEU A 446 -5.02 3.79 -18.63
C LEU A 446 -6.22 2.98 -18.14
N PHE A 447 -6.01 1.96 -17.27
CA PHE A 447 -7.10 1.24 -16.64
C PHE A 447 -7.93 2.14 -15.69
N LYS A 448 -7.25 2.99 -14.93
CA LYS A 448 -7.91 4.00 -14.08
C LYS A 448 -8.72 4.98 -14.93
N MET A 449 -8.18 5.40 -16.08
CA MET A 449 -8.89 6.27 -17.02
C MET A 449 -10.09 5.58 -17.68
N MET A 450 -10.00 4.26 -17.98
CA MET A 450 -11.15 3.48 -18.45
C MET A 450 -12.30 3.54 -17.45
N PHE A 451 -12.02 3.35 -16.16
CA PHE A 451 -13.05 3.44 -15.12
C PHE A 451 -13.74 4.81 -15.14
N ILE A 452 -12.95 5.91 -15.17
CA ILE A 452 -13.49 7.27 -15.17
C ILE A 452 -14.33 7.53 -16.41
N ALA A 453 -13.83 7.16 -17.59
CA ALA A 453 -14.52 7.34 -18.87
C ALA A 453 -15.82 6.52 -18.94
N PHE A 454 -15.76 5.25 -18.55
CA PHE A 454 -16.94 4.37 -18.57
C PHE A 454 -18.01 4.82 -17.55
N LYS A 455 -17.58 5.26 -16.36
CA LYS A 455 -18.50 5.83 -15.37
C LYS A 455 -19.17 7.10 -15.91
N SER A 456 -18.41 7.99 -16.57
CA SER A 456 -18.98 9.22 -17.16
C SER A 456 -19.95 8.93 -18.29
N LYS A 457 -19.83 7.77 -18.96
CA LYS A 457 -20.74 7.26 -19.99
C LYS A 457 -21.97 6.54 -19.42
N GLY A 458 -22.06 6.42 -18.09
CA GLY A 458 -23.16 5.74 -17.41
C GLY A 458 -23.02 4.22 -17.37
N ALA A 459 -21.79 3.71 -17.25
CA ALA A 459 -21.57 2.28 -17.10
C ALA A 459 -22.21 1.75 -15.81
N GLN A 460 -22.87 0.59 -15.92
CA GLN A 460 -23.62 -0.06 -14.88
C GLN A 460 -23.18 -1.52 -14.71
N ASP A 461 -23.48 -2.07 -13.56
CA ASP A 461 -23.39 -3.51 -13.32
C ASP A 461 -24.38 -4.27 -14.22
N TRP A 462 -23.94 -5.39 -14.79
CA TRP A 462 -24.69 -6.09 -15.83
C TRP A 462 -25.97 -6.82 -15.35
N LYS A 463 -26.06 -7.05 -14.04
CA LYS A 463 -27.23 -7.75 -13.46
C LYS A 463 -28.11 -6.85 -12.63
N THR A 464 -27.51 -5.92 -11.87
CA THR A 464 -28.24 -5.07 -10.93
C THR A 464 -28.61 -3.73 -11.53
N SER A 465 -28.01 -3.34 -12.68
CA SER A 465 -28.15 -2.01 -13.30
C SER A 465 -27.75 -0.84 -12.41
N VAL A 466 -27.02 -1.11 -11.32
CA VAL A 466 -26.47 -0.07 -10.45
C VAL A 466 -25.22 0.53 -11.11
N GLU A 467 -25.06 1.85 -11.09
CA GLU A 467 -23.86 2.51 -11.62
C GLU A 467 -22.59 1.97 -10.92
N ILE A 468 -21.51 1.83 -11.70
CA ILE A 468 -20.22 1.42 -11.15
C ILE A 468 -19.67 2.51 -10.22
N SER A 469 -19.23 2.14 -9.00
CA SER A 469 -18.59 3.05 -8.05
C SER A 469 -17.55 2.35 -7.20
N LEU A 470 -16.47 3.07 -6.86
CA LEU A 470 -15.48 2.60 -5.88
C LEU A 470 -15.99 2.70 -4.44
N ASP A 471 -17.05 3.50 -4.21
CA ASP A 471 -17.59 3.77 -2.88
C ASP A 471 -18.65 2.73 -2.45
N HIS A 472 -18.95 1.75 -3.33
CA HIS A 472 -19.92 0.71 -2.99
C HIS A 472 -19.40 -0.14 -1.83
N GLY A 473 -20.10 -0.09 -0.70
CA GLY A 473 -19.81 -0.88 0.49
C GLY A 473 -20.48 -2.26 0.46
N GLY A 474 -19.95 -3.16 1.31
CA GLY A 474 -20.49 -4.51 1.46
C GLY A 474 -19.84 -5.56 0.54
N GLN A 475 -19.88 -6.82 0.98
CA GLN A 475 -19.21 -7.91 0.26
C GLN A 475 -19.87 -8.27 -1.09
N GLN A 476 -21.15 -7.96 -1.25
CA GLN A 476 -21.93 -8.35 -2.45
C GLN A 476 -21.93 -7.25 -3.52
N ASP A 477 -21.90 -5.98 -3.12
CA ASP A 477 -22.01 -4.84 -4.01
C ASP A 477 -20.66 -4.19 -4.32
N SER A 478 -19.58 -4.66 -3.70
CA SER A 478 -18.23 -4.15 -3.97
C SER A 478 -17.86 -4.32 -5.44
N LEU A 479 -17.21 -3.28 -5.99
CA LEU A 479 -16.73 -3.29 -7.37
C LEU A 479 -15.66 -4.37 -7.55
N GLN A 480 -15.80 -5.16 -8.61
CA GLN A 480 -14.85 -6.19 -9.02
C GLN A 480 -14.29 -5.89 -10.42
N PHE A 481 -13.03 -6.25 -10.62
CA PHE A 481 -12.38 -6.21 -11.94
C PHE A 481 -12.53 -7.60 -12.57
N HIS A 482 -13.66 -7.76 -13.27
CA HIS A 482 -14.05 -9.05 -13.85
C HIS A 482 -13.28 -9.34 -15.14
N HIS A 483 -12.75 -10.56 -15.25
CA HIS A 483 -12.21 -11.06 -16.51
C HIS A 483 -13.37 -11.48 -17.43
N ILE A 484 -13.58 -10.76 -18.54
CA ILE A 484 -14.64 -11.06 -19.52
C ILE A 484 -14.49 -12.49 -20.02
N PHE A 485 -13.27 -12.89 -20.35
CA PHE A 485 -12.91 -14.29 -20.49
C PHE A 485 -12.32 -14.79 -19.17
N PRO A 486 -13.08 -15.56 -18.36
CA PRO A 486 -12.63 -15.96 -17.04
C PRO A 486 -11.30 -16.71 -17.05
N LYS A 487 -10.45 -16.51 -16.03
CA LYS A 487 -9.15 -17.19 -15.93
C LYS A 487 -9.27 -18.70 -16.06
N ALA A 488 -10.27 -19.31 -15.39
CA ALA A 488 -10.52 -20.73 -15.46
C ALA A 488 -10.90 -21.21 -16.88
N PHE A 489 -11.59 -20.37 -17.67
CA PHE A 489 -11.96 -20.68 -19.05
C PHE A 489 -10.75 -20.65 -20.00
N LEU A 490 -9.77 -19.78 -19.76
CA LEU A 490 -8.55 -19.64 -20.58
C LEU A 490 -7.38 -20.48 -20.07
N LYS A 491 -7.48 -21.12 -18.91
CA LYS A 491 -6.39 -21.89 -18.29
C LYS A 491 -5.82 -22.93 -19.23
N GLY A 492 -4.51 -22.93 -19.41
CA GLY A 492 -3.78 -23.85 -20.29
C GLY A 492 -3.79 -23.49 -21.78
N ALA A 493 -4.57 -22.47 -22.22
CA ALA A 493 -4.62 -22.01 -23.60
C ALA A 493 -3.87 -20.66 -23.79
N VAL A 494 -3.84 -19.83 -22.74
CA VAL A 494 -3.28 -18.48 -22.80
C VAL A 494 -2.37 -18.26 -21.58
N PRO A 495 -1.19 -17.61 -21.75
CA PRO A 495 -0.32 -17.22 -20.64
C PRO A 495 -1.04 -16.30 -19.64
N SER A 496 -0.80 -16.48 -18.32
CA SER A 496 -1.48 -15.70 -17.26
C SER A 496 -1.34 -14.20 -17.46
N ARG A 497 -0.18 -13.71 -17.91
CA ARG A 497 0.05 -12.29 -18.19
C ARG A 497 -0.89 -11.72 -19.26
N GLU A 498 -1.26 -12.51 -20.25
CA GLU A 498 -2.17 -12.10 -21.31
C GLU A 498 -3.63 -12.16 -20.86
N ILE A 499 -3.96 -13.03 -19.91
CA ILE A 499 -5.29 -13.10 -19.31
C ILE A 499 -5.60 -11.84 -18.51
N ASP A 500 -4.60 -11.25 -17.85
CA ASP A 500 -4.73 -10.03 -17.03
C ASP A 500 -4.65 -8.73 -17.85
N ASP A 501 -4.65 -8.80 -19.19
CA ASP A 501 -4.70 -7.62 -20.08
C ASP A 501 -5.95 -6.77 -19.77
N LEU A 502 -5.75 -5.45 -19.68
CA LEU A 502 -6.86 -4.53 -19.36
C LEU A 502 -8.04 -4.63 -20.34
N ALA A 503 -7.78 -5.04 -21.60
CA ALA A 503 -8.85 -5.28 -22.57
C ALA A 503 -9.66 -6.57 -22.30
N ASN A 504 -9.24 -7.40 -21.34
CA ASN A 504 -10.04 -8.51 -20.81
C ASN A 504 -10.80 -8.13 -19.52
N LEU A 505 -10.62 -6.91 -18.99
CA LEU A 505 -11.21 -6.51 -17.70
C LEU A 505 -12.45 -5.64 -17.88
N ALA A 506 -13.48 -5.89 -17.07
CA ALA A 506 -14.70 -5.09 -16.97
C ALA A 506 -15.01 -4.76 -15.51
N PHE A 507 -15.84 -3.75 -15.28
CA PHE A 507 -16.25 -3.27 -13.97
C PHE A 507 -17.66 -3.74 -13.64
N ILE A 508 -17.79 -4.68 -12.70
CA ILE A 508 -19.08 -5.23 -12.26
C ILE A 508 -19.09 -5.44 -10.74
N SER A 509 -20.24 -5.76 -10.17
CA SER A 509 -20.36 -6.11 -8.74
C SER A 509 -19.85 -7.52 -8.44
N ALA A 510 -19.52 -7.79 -7.18
CA ALA A 510 -19.14 -9.11 -6.70
C ALA A 510 -20.29 -10.12 -6.93
N THR A 511 -21.56 -9.70 -6.78
CA THR A 511 -22.73 -10.54 -7.07
C THR A 511 -22.77 -11.00 -8.52
N THR A 512 -22.56 -10.10 -9.46
CA THR A 512 -22.54 -10.42 -10.90
C THR A 512 -21.33 -11.30 -11.24
N ASN A 513 -20.15 -10.97 -10.71
CA ASN A 513 -18.94 -11.76 -10.89
C ASN A 513 -19.13 -13.21 -10.39
N ASN A 514 -19.71 -13.38 -9.19
CA ASN A 514 -20.02 -14.69 -8.62
C ASN A 514 -21.07 -15.47 -9.42
N TRP A 515 -21.98 -14.80 -10.11
CA TRP A 515 -22.96 -15.44 -10.98
C TRP A 515 -22.31 -15.96 -12.29
N ILE A 516 -21.38 -15.18 -12.85
CA ILE A 516 -20.66 -15.53 -14.09
C ILE A 516 -19.70 -16.71 -13.82
N ARG A 517 -18.86 -16.64 -12.79
CA ARG A 517 -17.83 -17.64 -12.45
C ARG A 517 -16.93 -17.99 -13.65
N ALA A 518 -16.96 -19.26 -14.11
CA ALA A 518 -16.14 -19.78 -15.21
C ALA A 518 -16.92 -19.93 -16.52
N LYS A 519 -18.10 -19.31 -16.66
CA LYS A 519 -18.93 -19.43 -17.86
C LYS A 519 -18.24 -18.77 -19.06
N SER A 520 -18.41 -19.38 -20.24
CA SER A 520 -17.93 -18.78 -21.50
C SER A 520 -18.63 -17.45 -21.79
N PRO A 521 -17.93 -16.42 -22.30
CA PRO A 521 -18.55 -15.19 -22.78
C PRO A 521 -19.67 -15.42 -23.78
N ALA A 522 -19.51 -16.38 -24.70
CA ALA A 522 -20.53 -16.80 -25.66
C ALA A 522 -21.83 -17.32 -25.00
N THR A 523 -21.76 -17.74 -23.73
CA THR A 523 -22.93 -18.23 -22.98
C THR A 523 -23.58 -17.11 -22.17
N TYR A 524 -22.81 -16.32 -21.39
CA TYR A 524 -23.41 -15.40 -20.45
C TYR A 524 -23.72 -14.02 -21.03
N ILE A 525 -22.93 -13.53 -22.02
CA ILE A 525 -23.19 -12.22 -22.64
C ILE A 525 -24.55 -12.19 -23.37
N PRO A 526 -24.90 -13.16 -24.24
CA PRO A 526 -26.21 -13.15 -24.88
C PRO A 526 -27.38 -13.21 -23.90
N GLN A 527 -27.22 -13.88 -22.76
CA GLN A 527 -28.25 -13.94 -21.72
C GLN A 527 -28.47 -12.53 -21.12
N PHE A 528 -27.42 -11.82 -20.71
CA PHE A 528 -27.55 -10.44 -20.20
C PHE A 528 -28.10 -9.49 -21.27
N VAL A 529 -27.69 -9.63 -22.54
CA VAL A 529 -28.23 -8.81 -23.64
C VAL A 529 -29.72 -9.05 -23.81
N SER A 530 -30.18 -10.30 -23.71
CA SER A 530 -31.62 -10.62 -23.76
C SER A 530 -32.40 -10.03 -22.60
N ASP A 531 -31.82 -10.03 -21.40
CA ASP A 531 -32.50 -9.60 -20.17
C ASP A 531 -32.50 -8.07 -20.00
N HIS A 532 -31.43 -7.38 -20.43
CA HIS A 532 -31.15 -5.98 -20.08
C HIS A 532 -30.75 -5.08 -21.27
N GLY A 533 -30.59 -5.64 -22.48
CA GLY A 533 -30.14 -4.90 -23.66
C GLY A 533 -28.63 -4.77 -23.79
N THR A 534 -28.16 -4.04 -24.81
CA THR A 534 -26.73 -3.94 -25.17
C THR A 534 -25.98 -2.82 -24.47
N ALA A 535 -26.69 -1.79 -23.99
CA ALA A 535 -26.09 -0.52 -23.52
C ALA A 535 -25.03 -0.71 -22.42
N MET A 536 -25.25 -1.68 -21.50
CA MET A 536 -24.31 -1.96 -20.41
C MET A 536 -22.95 -2.48 -20.90
N PHE A 537 -22.92 -3.18 -22.04
CA PHE A 537 -21.69 -3.65 -22.69
C PHE A 537 -21.06 -2.55 -23.53
N ASP A 538 -21.89 -1.79 -24.28
CA ASP A 538 -21.44 -0.67 -25.11
C ASP A 538 -20.79 0.43 -24.25
N ASN A 539 -21.34 0.70 -23.05
CA ASN A 539 -20.78 1.66 -22.09
C ASN A 539 -19.43 1.22 -21.50
N GLN A 540 -19.08 -0.07 -21.62
CA GLN A 540 -17.78 -0.61 -21.25
C GLN A 540 -16.94 -1.08 -22.45
N CYS A 541 -17.30 -0.64 -23.68
CA CYS A 541 -16.57 -0.93 -24.93
C CYS A 541 -16.42 -2.44 -25.22
N ILE A 542 -17.40 -3.27 -24.86
CA ILE A 542 -17.33 -4.74 -25.05
C ILE A 542 -17.92 -5.11 -26.40
N PRO A 543 -17.15 -5.78 -27.30
CA PRO A 543 -17.68 -6.31 -28.55
C PRO A 543 -18.75 -7.40 -28.30
N LEU A 544 -19.87 -7.34 -29.05
CA LEU A 544 -20.97 -8.29 -28.94
C LEU A 544 -21.04 -9.27 -30.14
N ASP A 545 -20.06 -9.22 -31.07
CA ASP A 545 -20.01 -10.19 -32.16
C ASP A 545 -19.74 -11.60 -31.62
N ALA A 546 -20.66 -12.51 -31.88
CA ALA A 546 -20.59 -13.89 -31.41
C ALA A 546 -19.29 -14.62 -31.85
N ASN A 547 -18.73 -14.26 -33.00
CA ASN A 547 -17.49 -14.82 -33.50
C ASN A 547 -16.27 -14.43 -32.63
N LEU A 548 -16.34 -13.30 -31.92
CA LEU A 548 -15.28 -12.84 -31.02
C LEU A 548 -15.40 -13.41 -29.60
N LEU A 549 -16.50 -14.05 -29.24
CA LEU A 549 -16.75 -14.51 -27.88
C LEU A 549 -16.30 -15.98 -27.62
N THR A 550 -15.52 -16.55 -28.56
CA THR A 550 -14.96 -17.90 -28.43
C THR A 550 -13.54 -17.86 -27.86
N ARG A 551 -13.06 -18.99 -27.32
CA ARG A 551 -11.70 -19.11 -26.80
C ARG A 551 -10.65 -18.89 -27.91
N GLU A 552 -10.92 -19.39 -29.08
CA GLU A 552 -10.04 -19.33 -30.26
C GLU A 552 -9.85 -17.90 -30.75
N SER A 553 -10.87 -17.06 -30.62
CA SER A 553 -10.88 -15.65 -31.03
C SER A 553 -10.48 -14.67 -29.92
N TYR A 554 -9.86 -15.16 -28.85
CA TYR A 554 -9.52 -14.30 -27.68
C TYR A 554 -8.62 -13.13 -28.07
N ASN A 555 -7.62 -13.34 -28.92
CA ASN A 555 -6.70 -12.29 -29.37
C ASN A 555 -7.39 -11.25 -30.27
N GLU A 556 -8.29 -11.68 -31.13
CA GLU A 556 -9.11 -10.82 -31.98
C GLU A 556 -10.08 -9.98 -31.12
N PHE A 557 -10.69 -10.60 -30.09
CA PHE A 557 -11.51 -9.89 -29.12
C PHE A 557 -10.72 -8.78 -28.41
N LEU A 558 -9.51 -9.08 -27.93
CA LEU A 558 -8.66 -8.09 -27.27
C LEU A 558 -8.28 -6.94 -28.24
N ALA A 559 -7.94 -7.27 -29.49
CA ALA A 559 -7.57 -6.29 -30.49
C ALA A 559 -8.73 -5.33 -30.81
N GLU A 560 -9.93 -5.87 -31.07
CA GLU A 560 -11.14 -5.08 -31.33
C GLU A 560 -11.50 -4.21 -30.12
N ARG A 561 -11.47 -4.76 -28.92
CA ARG A 561 -11.82 -4.02 -27.71
C ARG A 561 -10.80 -2.91 -27.41
N ARG A 562 -9.50 -3.12 -27.68
CA ARG A 562 -8.48 -2.06 -27.54
C ARG A 562 -8.76 -0.89 -28.48
N VAL A 563 -9.22 -1.13 -29.71
CA VAL A 563 -9.62 -0.07 -30.63
C VAL A 563 -10.79 0.74 -30.04
N ARG A 564 -11.82 0.08 -29.54
CA ARG A 564 -12.99 0.74 -28.92
C ARG A 564 -12.60 1.53 -27.68
N ILE A 565 -11.77 0.96 -26.80
CA ILE A 565 -11.28 1.64 -25.59
C ILE A 565 -10.45 2.87 -25.95
N ALA A 566 -9.53 2.76 -26.92
CA ALA A 566 -8.71 3.90 -27.34
C ALA A 566 -9.55 5.04 -27.92
N THR A 567 -10.56 4.71 -28.74
CA THR A 567 -11.51 5.68 -29.28
C THR A 567 -12.31 6.36 -28.16
N GLU A 568 -12.84 5.59 -27.22
CA GLU A 568 -13.61 6.12 -26.09
C GLU A 568 -12.76 7.04 -25.21
N LEU A 569 -11.53 6.62 -24.88
CA LEU A 569 -10.63 7.43 -24.08
C LEU A 569 -10.25 8.74 -24.79
N ASN A 570 -9.95 8.71 -26.08
CA ASN A 570 -9.67 9.94 -26.83
C ASN A 570 -10.88 10.88 -26.87
N THR A 571 -12.08 10.34 -27.04
CA THR A 571 -13.32 11.12 -26.99
C THR A 571 -13.53 11.76 -25.60
N PHE A 572 -13.36 10.99 -24.53
CA PHE A 572 -13.50 11.46 -23.15
C PHE A 572 -12.47 12.55 -22.80
N LEU A 573 -11.23 12.42 -23.33
CA LEU A 573 -10.14 13.37 -23.13
C LEU A 573 -10.19 14.59 -24.06
N ASP A 574 -11.21 14.70 -24.90
CA ASP A 574 -11.35 15.74 -25.92
C ASP A 574 -10.09 15.85 -26.81
N ILE A 575 -9.58 14.69 -27.25
CA ILE A 575 -8.45 14.60 -28.17
C ILE A 575 -9.00 14.35 -29.58
N LYS A 576 -8.78 15.31 -30.46
CA LYS A 576 -9.06 15.14 -31.91
C LYS A 576 -7.97 14.24 -32.51
N VAL A 577 -8.35 13.05 -32.94
CA VAL A 577 -7.48 12.07 -33.61
C VAL A 577 -7.53 12.28 -35.11
#